data_dd44a8e5369eec79e847194b9e7e5db6
#
_entry.id   dd44a8e5369eec79e847194b9e7e5db6
#
_cell.length_a   1.000
_cell.length_b   1.000
_cell.length_c   1.000
_cell.angle_alpha   90.00
_cell.angle_beta   90.00
_cell.angle_gamma   90.00
#
_symmetry.space_group_name_H-M   'P 1'
#
loop_
_entity.id
_entity.type
_entity.pdbx_description
1 polymer ?
#
loop_
_entity_poly.entity_id
_entity_poly.type
_entity_poly.pdbx_seq_one_letter_code
_entity_poly.pdbx_strand_id
1 'polypeptide(L)'
;VEYTTPGGKLVFPAGSGGFVNSNVLHTTRAISQTEENVQLLHIFDVSLLAGERGSRIEQKYILPITSDPQLEILPLLPDHAAGREILKRLKESFCLSCDTFGYELKLREILTELWLMLVEQSHSVSSSNRNSAGGNDKIKLMLIYIHEHYPENLSVKELAAAAYTSERECYRIFREHLHTTPIAYLTAYRIQIACQMLAENKASITEVGTACGMGNSSYFGKVFREVVGCTPRQYRYKRQNNNTI
;
A
#
# COMPACT_ATOMS: atom_id res chain seq x y z
N VAL A 1 -20.96 4.72 6.82
CA VAL A 1 -19.65 4.79 7.48
C VAL A 1 -18.92 6.03 6.99
N GLU A 2 -18.31 6.80 7.88
CA GLU A 2 -17.43 7.94 7.55
C GLU A 2 -15.98 7.51 7.60
N TYR A 3 -15.24 7.79 6.55
CA TYR A 3 -13.78 7.68 6.48
C TYR A 3 -13.17 9.07 6.58
N THR A 4 -12.14 9.22 7.39
CA THR A 4 -11.35 10.45 7.49
C THR A 4 -9.91 10.13 7.10
N THR A 5 -9.37 10.86 6.12
CA THR A 5 -7.98 10.83 5.66
C THR A 5 -7.36 12.21 5.80
N PRO A 6 -6.05 12.39 5.57
CA PRO A 6 -5.43 13.70 5.45
C PRO A 6 -6.09 14.58 4.37
N GLY A 7 -6.55 13.98 3.27
CA GLY A 7 -7.24 14.68 2.17
C GLY A 7 -8.67 15.08 2.46
N GLY A 8 -9.27 14.60 3.56
CA GLY A 8 -10.62 14.99 3.95
C GLY A 8 -11.50 13.84 4.46
N LYS A 9 -12.80 14.09 4.42
CA LYS A 9 -13.82 13.13 4.87
C LYS A 9 -14.65 12.63 3.71
N LEU A 10 -14.89 11.31 3.70
CA LEU A 10 -15.77 10.64 2.75
C LEU A 10 -16.81 9.83 3.50
N VAL A 11 -18.07 9.96 3.05
CA VAL A 11 -19.18 9.19 3.60
C VAL A 11 -19.56 8.09 2.61
N PHE A 12 -19.57 6.86 3.11
CA PHE A 12 -20.00 5.69 2.37
C PHE A 12 -21.41 5.28 2.85
N PRO A 13 -22.46 5.47 2.03
CA PRO A 13 -23.79 4.97 2.34
C PRO A 13 -23.84 3.45 2.27
N ALA A 14 -24.94 2.87 2.79
CA ALA A 14 -25.14 1.42 2.70
C ALA A 14 -25.14 0.96 1.23
N GLY A 15 -24.51 -0.17 0.97
CA GLY A 15 -24.38 -0.73 -0.38
C GLY A 15 -23.30 -0.11 -1.26
N SER A 16 -22.58 0.92 -0.77
CA SER A 16 -21.39 1.45 -1.40
C SER A 16 -20.12 0.80 -0.85
N GLY A 17 -18.98 1.09 -1.45
CA GLY A 17 -17.67 0.64 -1.01
C GLY A 17 -16.57 1.59 -1.49
N GLY A 18 -15.33 1.19 -1.30
CA GLY A 18 -14.19 1.95 -1.78
C GLY A 18 -12.90 1.17 -1.74
N PHE A 19 -11.96 1.61 -2.52
CA PHE A 19 -10.58 1.18 -2.44
C PHE A 19 -9.79 2.22 -1.64
N VAL A 20 -9.16 1.79 -0.56
CA VAL A 20 -8.22 2.60 0.22
C VAL A 20 -6.82 2.24 -0.22
N ASN A 21 -6.07 3.25 -0.67
CA ASN A 21 -4.74 3.02 -1.22
C ASN A 21 -3.71 2.67 -0.15
N SER A 22 -2.58 2.12 -0.60
CA SER A 22 -1.46 1.78 0.27
C SER A 22 -0.93 2.99 1.03
N ASN A 23 -0.57 2.78 2.30
CA ASN A 23 0.03 3.80 3.17
C ASN A 23 -0.86 5.02 3.47
N VAL A 24 -2.15 4.97 3.17
CA VAL A 24 -3.10 6.04 3.53
C VAL A 24 -3.50 5.89 5.00
N LEU A 25 -3.09 6.87 5.80
CA LEU A 25 -3.56 6.95 7.18
C LEU A 25 -5.04 7.32 7.17
N HIS A 26 -5.88 6.46 7.75
CA HIS A 26 -7.30 6.69 7.80
C HIS A 26 -7.93 6.21 9.09
N THR A 27 -9.05 6.79 9.43
CA THR A 27 -9.92 6.34 10.52
C THR A 27 -11.32 6.13 9.99
N THR A 28 -12.03 5.16 10.56
CA THR A 28 -13.42 4.86 10.19
C THR A 28 -14.33 5.06 11.39
N ARG A 29 -15.52 5.62 11.14
CA ARG A 29 -16.53 5.83 12.17
C ARG A 29 -17.92 5.47 11.64
N ALA A 30 -18.69 4.70 12.41
CA ALA A 30 -20.11 4.52 12.16
C ALA A 30 -20.86 5.86 12.34
N ILE A 31 -21.68 6.25 11.39
CA ILE A 31 -22.48 7.48 11.46
C ILE A 31 -23.70 7.26 12.34
N SER A 32 -24.37 6.11 12.21
CA SER A 32 -25.50 5.72 13.04
C SER A 32 -25.02 4.80 14.17
N GLN A 33 -25.48 5.06 15.39
CA GLN A 33 -25.23 4.19 16.55
C GLN A 33 -26.42 3.25 16.83
N THR A 34 -27.52 3.42 16.11
CA THR A 34 -28.78 2.70 16.34
C THR A 34 -28.98 1.51 15.38
N GLU A 35 -28.15 1.41 14.34
CA GLU A 35 -28.23 0.35 13.35
C GLU A 35 -26.94 -0.48 13.36
N GLU A 36 -27.07 -1.76 13.07
CA GLU A 36 -25.91 -2.63 12.88
C GLU A 36 -25.15 -2.22 11.63
N ASN A 37 -23.88 -1.85 11.81
CA ASN A 37 -22.99 -1.50 10.70
C ASN A 37 -22.05 -2.66 10.42
N VAL A 38 -22.26 -3.34 9.31
CA VAL A 38 -21.39 -4.42 8.83
C VAL A 38 -20.51 -3.88 7.71
N GLN A 39 -19.19 -4.02 7.87
CA GLN A 39 -18.20 -3.68 6.87
C GLN A 39 -17.39 -4.92 6.51
N LEU A 40 -17.41 -5.29 5.25
CA LEU A 40 -16.63 -6.40 4.70
C LEU A 40 -15.37 -5.84 4.04
N LEU A 41 -14.21 -6.39 4.37
CA LEU A 41 -12.91 -5.88 3.92
C LEU A 41 -12.03 -7.01 3.41
N HIS A 42 -11.34 -6.78 2.28
CA HIS A 42 -10.15 -7.53 1.90
C HIS A 42 -8.93 -6.65 2.15
N ILE A 43 -8.03 -7.12 3.01
CA ILE A 43 -6.74 -6.50 3.27
C ILE A 43 -5.68 -7.50 2.84
N PHE A 44 -4.89 -7.14 1.84
CA PHE A 44 -3.87 -8.03 1.30
C PHE A 44 -2.62 -7.24 0.88
N ASP A 45 -1.48 -7.92 0.88
CA ASP A 45 -0.26 -7.40 0.30
C ASP A 45 -0.34 -7.47 -1.23
N VAL A 46 0.14 -6.43 -1.90
CA VAL A 46 0.10 -6.34 -3.37
C VAL A 46 0.85 -7.47 -4.07
N SER A 47 1.80 -8.13 -3.40
CA SER A 47 2.49 -9.31 -3.92
C SER A 47 1.55 -10.47 -4.21
N LEU A 48 0.36 -10.52 -3.58
CA LEU A 48 -0.70 -11.48 -3.91
C LEU A 48 -1.08 -11.40 -5.40
N LEU A 49 -1.08 -10.20 -5.97
CA LEU A 49 -1.41 -9.92 -7.37
C LEU A 49 -0.15 -9.82 -8.24
N ALA A 50 0.85 -9.08 -7.76
CA ALA A 50 2.06 -8.78 -8.51
C ALA A 50 3.00 -9.98 -8.63
N GLY A 51 2.99 -10.90 -7.66
CA GLY A 51 3.99 -11.94 -7.54
C GLY A 51 5.31 -11.36 -7.02
N GLU A 52 6.40 -11.62 -7.73
CA GLU A 52 7.71 -11.13 -7.37
C GLU A 52 7.86 -9.62 -7.56
N ARG A 53 8.68 -9.00 -6.71
CA ARG A 53 9.04 -7.58 -6.83
C ARG A 53 9.77 -7.29 -8.13
N GLY A 54 9.55 -6.11 -8.68
CA GLY A 54 10.09 -5.70 -9.97
C GLY A 54 9.43 -6.42 -11.14
N SER A 55 8.40 -7.23 -10.90
CA SER A 55 7.66 -7.91 -11.96
C SER A 55 7.01 -6.89 -12.90
N ARG A 56 6.78 -7.31 -14.15
CA ARG A 56 6.07 -6.47 -15.11
C ARG A 56 4.64 -6.14 -14.65
N ILE A 57 4.03 -7.03 -13.88
CA ILE A 57 2.69 -6.81 -13.31
C ILE A 57 2.77 -5.69 -12.28
N GLU A 58 3.73 -5.74 -11.36
CA GLU A 58 3.94 -4.69 -10.36
C GLU A 58 4.16 -3.33 -11.02
N GLN A 59 5.12 -3.25 -11.94
CA GLN A 59 5.49 -1.99 -12.60
C GLN A 59 4.34 -1.39 -13.42
N LYS A 60 3.58 -2.22 -14.13
CA LYS A 60 2.56 -1.75 -15.06
C LYS A 60 1.20 -1.49 -14.42
N TYR A 61 0.81 -2.29 -13.43
CA TYR A 61 -0.56 -2.30 -12.91
C TYR A 61 -0.67 -1.95 -11.43
N ILE A 62 0.38 -2.20 -10.62
CA ILE A 62 0.32 -1.97 -9.18
C ILE A 62 0.88 -0.60 -8.83
N LEU A 63 2.14 -0.32 -9.18
CA LEU A 63 2.81 0.94 -8.83
C LEU A 63 2.07 2.19 -9.30
N PRO A 64 1.47 2.25 -10.51
CA PRO A 64 0.74 3.42 -10.93
C PRO A 64 -0.42 3.83 -10.02
N ILE A 65 -1.01 2.86 -9.30
CA ILE A 65 -2.07 3.10 -8.32
C ILE A 65 -1.49 3.31 -6.93
N THR A 66 -0.69 2.37 -6.44
CA THR A 66 -0.21 2.38 -5.05
C THR A 66 0.75 3.53 -4.75
N SER A 67 1.42 4.06 -5.77
CA SER A 67 2.29 5.22 -5.68
C SER A 67 1.62 6.53 -6.11
N ASP A 68 0.33 6.54 -6.38
CA ASP A 68 -0.40 7.77 -6.68
C ASP A 68 -0.83 8.46 -5.37
N PRO A 69 -0.20 9.57 -5.01
CA PRO A 69 -0.49 10.26 -3.76
C PRO A 69 -1.82 11.03 -3.78
N GLN A 70 -2.38 11.26 -4.96
CA GLN A 70 -3.69 11.89 -5.11
C GLN A 70 -4.83 10.88 -4.95
N LEU A 71 -4.51 9.59 -5.05
CA LEU A 71 -5.47 8.52 -4.89
C LEU A 71 -5.41 7.99 -3.45
N GLU A 72 -5.98 8.72 -2.50
CA GLU A 72 -6.12 8.23 -1.12
C GLU A 72 -7.23 7.18 -1.01
N ILE A 73 -8.42 7.52 -1.47
CA ILE A 73 -9.58 6.64 -1.51
C ILE A 73 -10.29 6.80 -2.85
N LEU A 74 -10.57 5.68 -3.51
CA LEU A 74 -11.43 5.62 -4.69
C LEU A 74 -12.83 5.16 -4.26
N PRO A 75 -13.84 6.06 -4.23
CA PRO A 75 -15.18 5.66 -3.85
C PRO A 75 -15.85 4.84 -4.97
N LEU A 76 -16.54 3.79 -4.57
CA LEU A 76 -17.31 2.91 -5.43
C LEU A 76 -18.79 3.10 -5.08
N LEU A 77 -19.49 3.85 -5.92
CA LEU A 77 -20.90 4.17 -5.71
C LEU A 77 -21.77 3.34 -6.65
N PRO A 78 -22.94 2.85 -6.19
CA PRO A 78 -23.82 2.03 -7.01
C PRO A 78 -24.49 2.81 -8.16
N ASP A 79 -24.48 4.13 -8.10
CA ASP A 79 -25.09 5.01 -9.12
C ASP A 79 -24.29 5.03 -10.43
N HIS A 80 -23.00 4.72 -10.37
CA HIS A 80 -22.12 4.63 -11.53
C HIS A 80 -22.02 3.18 -12.03
N ALA A 81 -22.09 2.99 -13.34
CA ALA A 81 -22.06 1.65 -13.95
C ALA A 81 -20.77 0.87 -13.56
N ALA A 82 -19.61 1.52 -13.63
CA ALA A 82 -18.34 0.92 -13.25
C ALA A 82 -18.29 0.58 -11.75
N GLY A 83 -18.73 1.51 -10.87
CA GLY A 83 -18.80 1.27 -9.43
C GLY A 83 -19.73 0.12 -9.07
N ARG A 84 -20.86 0.01 -9.75
CA ARG A 84 -21.84 -1.07 -9.56
C ARG A 84 -21.26 -2.44 -9.91
N GLU A 85 -20.54 -2.55 -11.02
CA GLU A 85 -19.93 -3.82 -11.42
C GLU A 85 -18.82 -4.25 -10.47
N ILE A 86 -17.96 -3.31 -10.04
CA ILE A 86 -16.92 -3.57 -9.03
C ILE A 86 -17.55 -4.02 -7.71
N LEU A 87 -18.60 -3.34 -7.23
CA LEU A 87 -19.31 -3.70 -5.99
C LEU A 87 -19.97 -5.07 -6.08
N LYS A 88 -20.54 -5.42 -7.24
CA LYS A 88 -21.10 -6.76 -7.48
C LYS A 88 -19.99 -7.82 -7.36
N ARG A 89 -18.89 -7.63 -8.07
CA ARG A 89 -17.76 -8.57 -8.06
C ARG A 89 -17.12 -8.68 -6.67
N LEU A 90 -17.03 -7.57 -5.94
CA LEU A 90 -16.57 -7.55 -4.54
C LEU A 90 -17.48 -8.37 -3.63
N LYS A 91 -18.81 -8.28 -3.78
CA LYS A 91 -19.76 -9.12 -3.03
C LYS A 91 -19.57 -10.60 -3.32
N GLU A 92 -19.36 -10.97 -4.58
CA GLU A 92 -19.10 -12.37 -4.99
C GLU A 92 -17.87 -12.94 -4.27
N SER A 93 -16.82 -12.14 -4.06
CA SER A 93 -15.61 -12.58 -3.36
C SER A 93 -15.88 -12.96 -1.89
N PHE A 94 -16.83 -12.32 -1.23
CA PHE A 94 -17.23 -12.65 0.15
C PHE A 94 -18.18 -13.84 0.25
N CYS A 95 -18.73 -14.30 -0.87
CA CYS A 95 -19.55 -15.52 -0.92
C CYS A 95 -18.71 -16.79 -1.11
N LEU A 96 -17.41 -16.67 -1.33
CA LEU A 96 -16.52 -17.82 -1.43
C LEU A 96 -16.37 -18.49 -0.05
N SER A 97 -16.54 -19.81 0.00
CA SER A 97 -16.26 -20.59 1.21
C SER A 97 -14.78 -20.92 1.30
N CYS A 98 -14.17 -20.55 2.43
CA CYS A 98 -12.76 -20.84 2.70
C CYS A 98 -12.45 -22.34 2.81
N ASP A 99 -13.46 -23.19 3.04
CA ASP A 99 -13.31 -24.63 3.12
C ASP A 99 -13.32 -25.32 1.73
N THR A 100 -13.59 -24.55 0.67
CA THR A 100 -13.64 -25.11 -0.68
C THR A 100 -12.23 -25.23 -1.25
N PHE A 101 -11.92 -26.41 -1.81
CA PHE A 101 -10.67 -26.63 -2.54
C PHE A 101 -10.46 -25.58 -3.63
N GLY A 102 -9.29 -24.93 -3.61
CA GLY A 102 -8.94 -23.86 -4.54
C GLY A 102 -9.47 -22.47 -4.18
N TYR A 103 -9.98 -22.28 -2.94
CA TYR A 103 -10.46 -20.98 -2.43
C TYR A 103 -9.47 -19.85 -2.70
N GLU A 104 -8.19 -20.02 -2.34
CA GLU A 104 -7.15 -19.01 -2.45
C GLU A 104 -6.92 -18.58 -3.91
N LEU A 105 -6.97 -19.54 -4.84
CA LEU A 105 -6.81 -19.27 -6.26
C LEU A 105 -8.02 -18.52 -6.84
N LYS A 106 -9.24 -18.92 -6.44
CA LYS A 106 -10.47 -18.24 -6.85
C LYS A 106 -10.57 -16.84 -6.27
N LEU A 107 -10.19 -16.66 -5.00
CA LEU A 107 -10.15 -15.35 -4.39
C LEU A 107 -9.13 -14.44 -5.11
N ARG A 108 -7.92 -14.96 -5.39
CA ARG A 108 -6.90 -14.23 -6.13
C ARG A 108 -7.37 -13.85 -7.54
N GLU A 109 -8.08 -14.73 -8.23
CA GLU A 109 -8.68 -14.44 -9.54
C GLU A 109 -9.62 -13.23 -9.45
N ILE A 110 -10.59 -13.26 -8.52
CA ILE A 110 -11.54 -12.17 -8.33
C ILE A 110 -10.83 -10.87 -7.93
N LEU A 111 -9.86 -10.93 -7.01
CA LEU A 111 -9.10 -9.74 -6.60
C LEU A 111 -8.27 -9.17 -7.76
N THR A 112 -7.77 -10.01 -8.66
CA THR A 112 -7.06 -9.58 -9.88
C THR A 112 -7.98 -8.85 -10.84
N GLU A 113 -9.19 -9.38 -11.07
CA GLU A 113 -10.20 -8.71 -11.90
C GLU A 113 -10.64 -7.37 -11.30
N LEU A 114 -10.94 -7.35 -9.99
CA LEU A 114 -11.25 -6.12 -9.25
C LEU A 114 -10.14 -5.08 -9.40
N TRP A 115 -8.88 -5.52 -9.32
CA TRP A 115 -7.74 -4.62 -9.48
C TRP A 115 -7.68 -4.01 -10.88
N LEU A 116 -7.90 -4.79 -11.93
CA LEU A 116 -7.94 -4.28 -13.30
C LEU A 116 -9.05 -3.24 -13.49
N MET A 117 -10.24 -3.49 -12.94
CA MET A 117 -11.33 -2.52 -12.97
C MET A 117 -10.98 -1.22 -12.22
N LEU A 118 -10.29 -1.32 -11.08
CA LEU A 118 -9.80 -0.14 -10.33
C LEU A 118 -8.77 0.65 -11.13
N VAL A 119 -7.84 -0.03 -11.83
CA VAL A 119 -6.86 0.61 -12.73
C VAL A 119 -7.59 1.40 -13.82
N GLU A 120 -8.55 0.80 -14.48
CA GLU A 120 -9.33 1.46 -15.55
C GLU A 120 -10.10 2.68 -15.02
N GLN A 121 -10.73 2.54 -13.85
CA GLN A 121 -11.46 3.65 -13.22
C GLN A 121 -10.52 4.77 -12.78
N SER A 122 -9.34 4.45 -12.21
CA SER A 122 -8.36 5.47 -11.80
C SER A 122 -7.85 6.29 -12.98
N HIS A 123 -7.64 5.65 -14.14
CA HIS A 123 -7.25 6.35 -15.37
C HIS A 123 -8.32 7.34 -15.87
N SER A 124 -9.60 7.02 -15.70
CA SER A 124 -10.69 7.91 -16.09
C SER A 124 -10.79 9.14 -15.18
N VAL A 125 -10.53 8.98 -13.89
CA VAL A 125 -10.51 10.08 -12.91
C VAL A 125 -9.28 10.99 -13.10
N SER A 126 -8.10 10.39 -13.35
CA SER A 126 -6.86 11.13 -13.59
C SER A 126 -6.88 11.96 -14.88
N SER A 127 -7.66 11.56 -15.88
CA SER A 127 -7.78 12.33 -17.13
C SER A 127 -8.56 13.62 -16.96
N SER A 128 -9.42 13.73 -15.96
CA SER A 128 -10.16 14.96 -15.66
C SER A 128 -9.38 15.99 -14.82
N ASN A 129 -8.27 15.61 -14.21
CA ASN A 129 -7.49 16.43 -13.26
C ASN A 129 -6.06 16.77 -13.73
N ARG A 130 -5.78 16.75 -15.04
CA ARG A 130 -4.44 16.87 -15.64
C ARG A 130 -3.71 18.22 -15.49
N ASN A 131 -4.10 19.11 -14.58
CA ASN A 131 -3.40 20.39 -14.40
C ASN A 131 -2.21 20.35 -13.41
N SER A 132 -1.82 19.18 -12.88
CA SER A 132 -0.66 19.02 -11.98
C SER A 132 0.40 18.02 -12.50
N ALA A 133 0.55 17.90 -13.81
CA ALA A 133 1.32 16.83 -14.46
C ALA A 133 2.83 16.79 -14.09
N GLY A 134 3.44 17.88 -13.68
CA GLY A 134 4.90 17.93 -13.44
C GLY A 134 5.36 17.36 -12.09
N GLY A 135 4.52 17.30 -11.08
CA GLY A 135 4.86 16.78 -9.73
C GLY A 135 4.70 15.26 -9.63
N ASN A 136 3.68 14.71 -10.27
CA ASN A 136 3.40 13.27 -10.23
C ASN A 136 4.48 12.42 -10.89
N ASP A 137 5.10 12.89 -11.97
CA ASP A 137 6.18 12.16 -12.63
C ASP A 137 7.44 12.13 -11.78
N LYS A 138 7.77 13.25 -11.11
CA LYS A 138 8.95 13.33 -10.24
C LYS A 138 8.84 12.41 -9.03
N ILE A 139 7.69 12.39 -8.34
CA ILE A 139 7.51 11.50 -7.19
C ILE A 139 7.60 10.03 -7.60
N LYS A 140 7.04 9.66 -8.75
CA LYS A 140 7.14 8.29 -9.29
C LYS A 140 8.59 7.89 -9.52
N LEU A 141 9.40 8.75 -10.15
CA LEU A 141 10.82 8.50 -10.37
C LEU A 141 11.58 8.31 -9.06
N MET A 142 11.31 9.13 -8.05
CA MET A 142 11.94 9.01 -6.73
C MET A 142 11.53 7.70 -6.03
N LEU A 143 10.25 7.31 -6.10
CA LEU A 143 9.76 6.08 -5.49
C LEU A 143 10.35 4.84 -6.18
N ILE A 144 10.40 4.82 -7.51
CA ILE A 144 11.06 3.74 -8.27
C ILE A 144 12.52 3.64 -7.84
N TYR A 145 13.24 4.76 -7.78
CA TYR A 145 14.64 4.77 -7.36
C TYR A 145 14.82 4.25 -5.93
N ILE A 146 13.95 4.63 -4.98
CA ILE A 146 13.97 4.08 -3.62
C ILE A 146 13.76 2.56 -3.65
N HIS A 147 12.77 2.07 -4.41
CA HIS A 147 12.42 0.66 -4.45
C HIS A 147 13.53 -0.20 -5.09
N GLU A 148 14.28 0.35 -6.03
CA GLU A 148 15.40 -0.35 -6.67
C GLU A 148 16.67 -0.34 -5.82
N HIS A 149 16.89 0.74 -5.05
CA HIS A 149 18.15 1.00 -4.34
C HIS A 149 18.01 1.04 -2.80
N TYR A 150 16.87 0.62 -2.22
CA TYR A 150 16.65 0.69 -0.77
C TYR A 150 17.72 0.00 0.10
N PRO A 151 18.42 -1.06 -0.32
CA PRO A 151 19.46 -1.66 0.49
C PRO A 151 20.73 -0.79 0.59
N GLU A 152 20.90 0.15 -0.33
CA GLU A 152 22.10 0.99 -0.43
C GLU A 152 22.01 2.20 0.52
N ASN A 153 23.12 2.89 0.73
CA ASN A 153 23.14 4.10 1.54
C ASN A 153 22.63 5.30 0.73
N LEU A 154 21.31 5.37 0.56
CA LEU A 154 20.65 6.41 -0.23
C LEU A 154 20.65 7.77 0.48
N SER A 155 21.07 8.80 -0.24
CA SER A 155 20.97 10.21 0.15
C SER A 155 19.79 10.91 -0.55
N VAL A 156 19.29 11.99 0.05
CA VAL A 156 18.27 12.83 -0.57
C VAL A 156 18.78 13.47 -1.87
N LYS A 157 20.09 13.71 -1.96
CA LYS A 157 20.74 14.24 -3.17
C LYS A 157 20.60 13.28 -4.34
N GLU A 158 20.78 11.97 -4.12
CA GLU A 158 20.62 10.94 -5.16
C GLU A 158 19.15 10.81 -5.58
N LEU A 159 18.24 10.84 -4.63
CA LEU A 159 16.79 10.82 -4.92
C LEU A 159 16.37 12.04 -5.77
N ALA A 160 16.86 13.21 -5.41
CA ALA A 160 16.58 14.42 -6.16
C ALA A 160 17.17 14.37 -7.59
N ALA A 161 18.39 13.84 -7.72
CA ALA A 161 19.02 13.64 -9.03
C ALA A 161 18.26 12.66 -9.91
N ALA A 162 17.75 11.55 -9.37
CA ALA A 162 16.95 10.56 -10.09
C ALA A 162 15.66 11.15 -10.68
N ALA A 163 15.11 12.19 -10.06
CA ALA A 163 13.93 12.90 -10.54
C ALA A 163 14.23 14.26 -11.20
N TYR A 164 15.49 14.51 -11.54
CA TYR A 164 15.94 15.77 -12.20
C TYR A 164 15.50 17.01 -11.42
N THR A 165 15.66 17.01 -10.09
CA THR A 165 15.17 18.08 -9.22
C THR A 165 16.19 18.45 -8.13
N SER A 166 15.91 19.48 -7.34
CA SER A 166 16.73 19.87 -6.19
C SER A 166 16.32 19.11 -4.93
N GLU A 167 17.21 19.00 -3.93
CA GLU A 167 16.89 18.38 -2.64
C GLU A 167 15.73 19.10 -1.95
N ARG A 168 15.67 20.42 -2.02
CA ARG A 168 14.57 21.22 -1.48
C ARG A 168 13.24 20.83 -2.12
N GLU A 169 13.23 20.67 -3.43
CA GLU A 169 12.06 20.28 -4.18
C GLU A 169 11.67 18.82 -3.88
N CYS A 170 12.64 17.92 -3.71
CA CYS A 170 12.42 16.54 -3.27
C CYS A 170 11.67 16.50 -1.92
N TYR A 171 12.13 17.26 -0.91
CA TYR A 171 11.42 17.38 0.36
C TYR A 171 10.01 17.94 0.20
N ARG A 172 9.83 18.97 -0.66
CA ARG A 172 8.53 19.58 -0.92
C ARG A 172 7.57 18.54 -1.53
N ILE A 173 8.02 17.84 -2.56
CA ILE A 173 7.22 16.80 -3.25
C ILE A 173 6.82 15.70 -2.28
N PHE A 174 7.75 15.15 -1.49
CA PHE A 174 7.43 14.12 -0.50
C PHE A 174 6.43 14.60 0.55
N ARG A 175 6.55 15.85 0.99
CA ARG A 175 5.61 16.44 1.97
C ARG A 175 4.22 16.65 1.37
N GLU A 176 4.13 17.17 0.16
CA GLU A 176 2.87 17.46 -0.51
C GLU A 176 2.14 16.19 -0.94
N HIS A 177 2.87 15.20 -1.44
CA HIS A 177 2.27 14.00 -2.01
C HIS A 177 2.16 12.82 -1.04
N LEU A 178 3.08 12.69 -0.10
CA LEU A 178 3.15 11.54 0.81
C LEU A 178 3.09 11.92 2.30
N HIS A 179 2.92 13.22 2.60
CA HIS A 179 2.87 13.78 3.97
C HIS A 179 4.03 13.30 4.87
N THR A 180 5.18 12.98 4.27
CA THR A 180 6.36 12.46 4.95
C THR A 180 7.64 13.08 4.38
N THR A 181 8.79 12.68 4.90
CA THR A 181 10.10 13.04 4.33
C THR A 181 10.66 11.89 3.50
N PRO A 182 11.57 12.15 2.52
CA PRO A 182 12.20 11.10 1.72
C PRO A 182 12.85 10.00 2.57
N ILE A 183 13.58 10.39 3.62
CA ILE A 183 14.28 9.44 4.51
C ILE A 183 13.30 8.68 5.40
N ALA A 184 12.24 9.31 5.89
CA ALA A 184 11.21 8.61 6.66
C ALA A 184 10.47 7.59 5.79
N TYR A 185 10.17 7.90 4.54
CA TYR A 185 9.60 6.96 3.57
C TYR A 185 10.54 5.78 3.32
N LEU A 186 11.83 6.04 3.00
CA LEU A 186 12.84 5.00 2.81
C LEU A 186 12.94 4.08 4.04
N THR A 187 12.93 4.67 5.23
CA THR A 187 12.99 3.91 6.49
C THR A 187 11.77 3.00 6.66
N ALA A 188 10.56 3.54 6.45
CA ALA A 188 9.32 2.77 6.52
C ALA A 188 9.31 1.63 5.48
N TYR A 189 9.77 1.90 4.26
CA TYR A 189 9.91 0.90 3.21
C TYR A 189 10.86 -0.23 3.60
N ARG A 190 12.06 0.09 4.12
CA ARG A 190 13.03 -0.89 4.62
C ARG A 190 12.44 -1.77 5.71
N ILE A 191 11.69 -1.19 6.64
CA ILE A 191 11.02 -1.93 7.71
C ILE A 191 9.94 -2.86 7.16
N GLN A 192 9.20 -2.43 6.15
CA GLN A 192 8.21 -3.28 5.48
C GLN A 192 8.87 -4.51 4.86
N ILE A 193 10.01 -4.34 4.15
CA ILE A 193 10.80 -5.44 3.60
C ILE A 193 11.30 -6.36 4.73
N ALA A 194 11.82 -5.77 5.80
CA ALA A 194 12.29 -6.54 6.94
C ALA A 194 11.18 -7.40 7.56
N CYS A 195 9.95 -6.89 7.65
CA CYS A 195 8.80 -7.67 8.11
C CYS A 195 8.53 -8.89 7.23
N GLN A 196 8.63 -8.76 5.89
CA GLN A 196 8.47 -9.87 4.95
C GLN A 196 9.57 -10.92 5.14
N MET A 197 10.84 -10.48 5.14
CA MET A 197 11.98 -11.40 5.34
C MET A 197 11.94 -12.12 6.70
N LEU A 198 11.48 -11.44 7.75
CA LEU A 198 11.30 -12.04 9.07
C LEU A 198 10.17 -13.07 9.09
N ALA A 199 9.11 -12.87 8.32
CA ALA A 199 8.01 -13.82 8.20
C ALA A 199 8.44 -15.10 7.48
N GLU A 200 9.32 -15.00 6.47
CA GLU A 200 9.88 -16.15 5.74
C GLU A 200 10.84 -17.01 6.57
N ASN A 201 11.39 -16.47 7.65
CA ASN A 201 12.28 -17.15 8.62
C ASN A 201 13.53 -17.81 8.03
N LYS A 202 14.02 -17.36 6.88
CA LYS A 202 15.18 -17.93 6.20
C LYS A 202 16.52 -17.32 6.62
N ALA A 203 16.50 -16.10 7.16
CA ALA A 203 17.70 -15.32 7.51
C ALA A 203 17.71 -14.93 8.99
N SER A 204 18.89 -14.74 9.57
CA SER A 204 19.03 -14.19 10.92
C SER A 204 18.54 -12.75 11.00
N ILE A 205 18.24 -12.23 12.19
CA ILE A 205 17.80 -10.84 12.39
C ILE A 205 18.88 -9.86 11.91
N THR A 206 20.15 -10.18 12.10
CA THR A 206 21.27 -9.35 11.64
C THR A 206 21.36 -9.33 10.11
N GLU A 207 21.25 -10.48 9.46
CA GLU A 207 21.21 -10.58 7.99
C GLU A 207 20.05 -9.81 7.40
N VAL A 208 18.85 -9.89 8.00
CA VAL A 208 17.69 -9.11 7.58
C VAL A 208 17.97 -7.61 7.68
N GLY A 209 18.52 -7.14 8.81
CA GLY A 209 18.89 -5.73 8.99
C GLY A 209 19.86 -5.24 7.91
N THR A 210 20.90 -6.04 7.62
CA THR A 210 21.89 -5.74 6.58
C THR A 210 21.27 -5.72 5.18
N ALA A 211 20.49 -6.75 4.85
CA ALA A 211 19.82 -6.86 3.54
C ALA A 211 18.81 -5.72 3.28
N CYS A 212 18.24 -5.15 4.36
CA CYS A 212 17.36 -3.99 4.25
C CYS A 212 18.11 -2.64 4.29
N GLY A 213 19.44 -2.63 4.24
CA GLY A 213 20.25 -1.40 4.26
C GLY A 213 20.25 -0.68 5.60
N MET A 214 19.94 -1.39 6.70
CA MET A 214 19.92 -0.83 8.06
C MET A 214 21.25 -1.06 8.82
N GLY A 215 22.22 -1.76 8.23
CA GLY A 215 23.64 -1.95 8.57
C GLY A 215 24.00 -2.31 10.02
N ASN A 216 23.42 -1.64 11.00
CA ASN A 216 23.71 -1.83 12.43
C ASN A 216 22.50 -2.50 13.10
N SER A 217 22.71 -3.68 13.69
CA SER A 217 21.65 -4.48 14.32
C SER A 217 20.96 -3.76 15.49
N SER A 218 21.68 -2.94 16.24
CA SER A 218 21.09 -2.12 17.33
C SER A 218 20.21 -1.02 16.78
N TYR A 219 20.66 -0.32 15.73
CA TYR A 219 19.86 0.69 15.02
C TYR A 219 18.63 0.05 14.37
N PHE A 220 18.81 -1.06 13.67
CA PHE A 220 17.69 -1.82 13.09
C PHE A 220 16.64 -2.20 14.13
N GLY A 221 17.09 -2.81 15.25
CA GLY A 221 16.18 -3.22 16.33
C GLY A 221 15.39 -2.06 16.94
N LYS A 222 16.04 -0.89 17.12
CA LYS A 222 15.40 0.33 17.62
C LYS A 222 14.34 0.85 16.65
N VAL A 223 14.72 1.08 15.39
CA VAL A 223 13.82 1.62 14.36
C VAL A 223 12.66 0.66 14.08
N PHE A 224 12.94 -0.63 13.99
CA PHE A 224 11.90 -1.64 13.81
C PHE A 224 10.85 -1.58 14.94
N ARG A 225 11.30 -1.47 16.20
CA ARG A 225 10.40 -1.37 17.34
C ARG A 225 9.60 -0.05 17.33
N GLU A 226 10.20 1.05 16.92
CA GLU A 226 9.51 2.34 16.80
C GLU A 226 8.39 2.30 15.74
N VAL A 227 8.63 1.63 14.61
CA VAL A 227 7.67 1.56 13.50
C VAL A 227 6.62 0.46 13.69
N VAL A 228 7.02 -0.73 14.17
CA VAL A 228 6.17 -1.94 14.22
C VAL A 228 5.57 -2.16 15.61
N GLY A 229 6.06 -1.47 16.64
CA GLY A 229 5.60 -1.61 18.03
C GLY A 229 6.15 -2.82 18.78
N CYS A 230 6.96 -3.67 18.14
CA CYS A 230 7.60 -4.82 18.79
C CYS A 230 8.99 -5.07 18.20
N THR A 231 9.81 -5.87 18.90
CA THR A 231 11.16 -6.21 18.40
C THR A 231 11.09 -7.15 17.20
N PRO A 232 12.12 -7.18 16.31
CA PRO A 232 12.19 -8.12 15.19
C PRO A 232 12.03 -9.59 15.61
N ARG A 233 12.60 -9.96 16.77
CA ARG A 233 12.48 -11.31 17.34
C ARG A 233 11.06 -11.65 17.77
N GLN A 234 10.38 -10.70 18.43
CA GLN A 234 8.97 -10.86 18.82
C GLN A 234 8.05 -10.92 17.59
N TYR A 235 8.32 -10.12 16.58
CA TYR A 235 7.57 -10.14 15.33
C TYR A 235 7.65 -11.49 14.63
N ARG A 236 8.87 -12.02 14.46
CA ARG A 236 9.12 -13.35 13.90
C ARG A 236 8.38 -14.43 14.66
N TYR A 237 8.49 -14.45 15.99
CA TYR A 237 7.82 -15.44 16.83
C TYR A 237 6.29 -15.41 16.66
N LYS A 238 5.69 -14.22 16.65
CA LYS A 238 4.25 -14.07 16.44
C LYS A 238 3.79 -14.61 15.09
N ARG A 239 4.56 -14.34 14.03
CA ARG A 239 4.21 -14.81 12.67
C ARG A 239 4.33 -16.32 12.52
N GLN A 240 5.29 -16.95 13.17
CA GLN A 240 5.42 -18.41 13.18
C GLN A 240 4.26 -19.11 13.88
N ASN A 241 3.83 -18.59 15.03
CA ASN A 241 2.74 -19.19 15.80
C ASN A 241 1.36 -18.94 15.18
N ASN A 242 1.19 -17.89 14.38
CA ASN A 242 -0.07 -17.65 13.66
C ASN A 242 -0.21 -18.46 12.36
N ASN A 243 0.86 -19.12 11.89
CA ASN A 243 0.82 -20.02 10.73
C ASN A 243 0.64 -21.50 11.12
N THR A 244 0.32 -21.79 12.39
CA THR A 244 0.14 -23.14 12.92
C THR A 244 -1.34 -23.40 13.25
N ILE A 245 -2.27 -22.87 12.44
CA ILE A 245 -3.71 -23.24 12.48
C ILE A 245 -4.13 -23.63 11.08
#